data_a29eaa52e787c7568f6c19369399e584
#
_entry.id   a29eaa52e787c7568f6c19369399e584
#
_cell.length_a   1.000
_cell.length_b   1.000
_cell.length_c   1.000
_cell.angle_alpha   90.00
_cell.angle_beta   90.00
_cell.angle_gamma   90.00
#
_symmetry.space_group_name_H-M   'P 1'
#
loop_
_entity.id
_entity.type
_entity.pdbx_description
1 polymer ?
#
loop_
_entity_poly.entity_id
_entity_poly.type
_entity_poly.pdbx_seq_one_letter_code
_entity_poly.pdbx_strand_id
1 'polypeptide(L)'
;MTPLALRIAATAGALALAVAGSAFAIEYPIGKPQHHEGLEVSVVYLQPVTMEPAGMMREARASDVHLEADVKALSDNRQGFAEGVFVPYLVLHYEIRKSGSNEVLRGDLMPMVASDGPHYGDNVKLLGPGRYQLSVSVAPPDAHSHFGRHVDKETGVAAWFAPFKLDYDFTYAGVGKKGSY
;
A
#
# COMPACT_ATOMS: atom_id res chain seq x y z
N MET A 1 -12.87 79.67 -15.83
CA MET A 1 -13.39 78.60 -14.93
C MET A 1 -13.23 77.28 -15.65
N THR A 2 -12.20 76.48 -15.31
CA THR A 2 -11.85 75.26 -15.97
C THR A 2 -12.25 74.09 -15.05
N PRO A 3 -12.99 73.04 -15.48
CA PRO A 3 -13.36 71.92 -14.64
C PRO A 3 -12.19 70.91 -14.46
N LEU A 4 -11.96 70.56 -13.23
CA LEU A 4 -10.98 69.58 -12.78
C LEU A 4 -11.50 68.14 -13.05
N ALA A 5 -10.85 67.44 -13.96
CA ALA A 5 -11.19 66.05 -14.25
C ALA A 5 -10.58 65.09 -13.25
N LEU A 6 -11.41 64.44 -12.43
CA LEU A 6 -11.01 63.42 -11.47
C LEU A 6 -10.75 62.10 -12.22
N ARG A 7 -9.49 61.64 -12.29
CA ARG A 7 -9.12 60.34 -12.82
C ARG A 7 -9.17 59.26 -11.73
N ILE A 8 -10.14 58.37 -11.79
CA ILE A 8 -10.21 57.19 -10.93
C ILE A 8 -9.35 56.10 -11.58
N ALA A 9 -8.23 55.76 -10.91
CA ALA A 9 -7.43 54.59 -11.32
C ALA A 9 -8.02 53.34 -10.66
N ALA A 10 -8.60 52.47 -11.45
CA ALA A 10 -9.09 51.15 -11.02
C ALA A 10 -7.89 50.17 -11.03
N THR A 11 -7.38 49.85 -9.85
CA THR A 11 -6.38 48.77 -9.65
C THR A 11 -7.13 47.43 -9.65
N ALA A 12 -7.07 46.70 -10.75
CA ALA A 12 -7.52 45.32 -10.81
C ALA A 12 -6.48 44.40 -10.13
N GLY A 13 -6.78 44.00 -8.89
CA GLY A 13 -5.99 42.99 -8.18
C GLY A 13 -6.33 41.60 -8.73
N ALA A 14 -5.40 40.98 -9.46
CA ALA A 14 -5.52 39.59 -9.86
C ALA A 14 -5.28 38.68 -8.64
N LEU A 15 -6.34 38.09 -8.12
CA LEU A 15 -6.28 37.06 -7.08
C LEU A 15 -5.85 35.73 -7.74
N ALA A 16 -4.57 35.40 -7.64
CA ALA A 16 -4.07 34.11 -8.07
C ALA A 16 -4.55 33.03 -7.08
N LEU A 17 -5.58 32.25 -7.42
CA LEU A 17 -5.93 31.04 -6.69
C LEU A 17 -4.80 30.02 -6.93
N ALA A 18 -3.95 29.83 -5.92
CA ALA A 18 -3.06 28.69 -5.87
C ALA A 18 -3.91 27.43 -5.64
N VAL A 19 -4.17 26.65 -6.69
CA VAL A 19 -4.71 25.31 -6.57
C VAL A 19 -3.60 24.45 -5.99
N ALA A 20 -3.61 24.21 -4.67
CA ALA A 20 -2.79 23.19 -4.05
C ALA A 20 -3.29 21.82 -4.55
N GLY A 21 -2.67 21.30 -5.62
CA GLY A 21 -2.90 19.93 -6.05
C GLY A 21 -2.46 19.00 -4.93
N SER A 22 -3.35 18.12 -4.48
CA SER A 22 -2.97 17.02 -3.58
C SER A 22 -1.90 16.19 -4.30
N ALA A 23 -0.68 16.19 -3.78
CA ALA A 23 0.37 15.29 -4.23
C ALA A 23 0.00 13.90 -3.71
N PHE A 24 -0.59 13.07 -4.57
CA PHE A 24 -0.71 11.64 -4.27
C PHE A 24 0.68 11.01 -4.31
N ALA A 25 0.93 10.09 -3.39
CA ALA A 25 2.12 9.26 -3.45
C ALA A 25 2.13 8.51 -4.78
N ILE A 26 3.28 8.45 -5.45
CA ILE A 26 3.41 7.66 -6.68
C ILE A 26 3.69 6.22 -6.26
N GLU A 27 2.75 5.34 -6.56
CA GLU A 27 2.92 3.90 -6.36
C GLU A 27 3.60 3.26 -7.58
N TYR A 28 4.55 2.39 -7.29
CA TYR A 28 5.25 1.59 -8.29
C TYR A 28 4.82 0.13 -8.17
N PRO A 29 4.06 -0.40 -9.16
CA PRO A 29 3.60 -1.78 -9.11
C PRO A 29 4.74 -2.79 -9.08
N ILE A 30 4.60 -3.80 -8.23
CA ILE A 30 5.47 -4.97 -8.15
C ILE A 30 4.76 -6.13 -8.85
N GLY A 31 5.15 -6.39 -10.08
CA GLY A 31 4.50 -7.39 -10.95
C GLY A 31 3.07 -7.00 -11.33
N LYS A 32 2.22 -8.01 -11.47
CA LYS A 32 0.78 -7.85 -11.74
C LYS A 32 -0.01 -8.40 -10.55
N PRO A 33 -1.26 -7.93 -10.32
CA PRO A 33 -2.15 -8.55 -9.36
C PRO A 33 -2.25 -10.06 -9.60
N GLN A 34 -2.22 -10.84 -8.52
CA GLN A 34 -2.38 -12.29 -8.56
C GLN A 34 -3.66 -12.70 -7.83
N HIS A 35 -4.34 -13.71 -8.36
CA HIS A 35 -5.58 -14.23 -7.81
C HIS A 35 -5.34 -15.59 -7.19
N HIS A 36 -5.79 -15.79 -5.95
CA HIS A 36 -5.69 -17.05 -5.25
C HIS A 36 -6.78 -17.16 -4.15
N GLU A 37 -7.46 -18.31 -4.07
CA GLU A 37 -8.46 -18.60 -3.02
C GLU A 37 -9.57 -17.52 -2.85
N GLY A 38 -10.05 -16.95 -3.97
CA GLY A 38 -11.07 -15.90 -3.94
C GLY A 38 -10.55 -14.53 -3.46
N LEU A 39 -9.23 -14.33 -3.51
CA LEU A 39 -8.54 -13.09 -3.19
C LEU A 39 -7.76 -12.58 -4.39
N GLU A 40 -7.76 -11.27 -4.58
CA GLU A 40 -6.78 -10.54 -5.39
C GLU A 40 -5.73 -9.95 -4.47
N VAL A 41 -4.46 -10.17 -4.79
CA VAL A 41 -3.32 -9.60 -4.09
C VAL A 41 -2.52 -8.73 -5.06
N SER A 42 -2.56 -7.43 -4.86
CA SER A 42 -1.77 -6.44 -5.59
C SER A 42 -0.65 -5.95 -4.69
N VAL A 43 0.56 -5.82 -5.23
CA VAL A 43 1.71 -5.34 -4.45
C VAL A 43 2.32 -4.14 -5.14
N VAL A 44 2.62 -3.10 -4.36
CA VAL A 44 3.28 -1.87 -4.83
C VAL A 44 4.40 -1.49 -3.86
N TYR A 45 5.24 -0.55 -4.26
CA TYR A 45 6.06 0.20 -3.33
C TYR A 45 5.97 1.70 -3.64
N LEU A 46 6.15 2.51 -2.59
CA LEU A 46 6.18 3.96 -2.66
C LEU A 46 7.26 4.50 -1.72
N GLN A 47 7.33 5.84 -1.55
CA GLN A 47 8.22 6.44 -0.57
C GLN A 47 7.88 5.94 0.85
N PRO A 48 8.89 5.85 1.75
CA PRO A 48 8.63 5.49 3.14
C PRO A 48 7.62 6.42 3.80
N VAL A 49 6.73 5.85 4.60
CA VAL A 49 5.65 6.57 5.27
C VAL A 49 5.88 6.67 6.77
N THR A 50 5.25 7.67 7.40
CA THR A 50 5.19 7.80 8.86
C THR A 50 3.82 7.34 9.34
N MET A 51 3.79 6.54 10.40
CA MET A 51 2.58 5.95 10.96
C MET A 51 2.44 6.22 12.45
N GLU A 52 1.24 6.25 12.93
CA GLU A 52 0.87 6.21 14.34
C GLU A 52 0.16 4.90 14.69
N PRO A 53 0.43 4.33 15.89
CA PRO A 53 1.41 4.77 16.88
C PRO A 53 2.85 4.54 16.42
N ALA A 54 3.77 5.41 16.86
CA ALA A 54 5.18 5.30 16.51
C ALA A 54 5.80 3.98 17.02
N GLY A 55 6.79 3.46 16.27
CA GLY A 55 7.55 2.26 16.66
C GLY A 55 6.93 0.94 16.18
N MET A 56 5.81 0.96 15.46
CA MET A 56 5.21 -0.25 14.91
C MET A 56 5.95 -0.80 13.69
N MET A 57 6.65 0.06 12.94
CA MET A 57 7.49 -0.33 11.81
C MET A 57 8.79 0.50 11.80
N ARG A 58 9.70 0.21 10.88
CA ARG A 58 10.93 0.98 10.68
C ARG A 58 10.61 2.43 10.37
N GLU A 59 11.37 3.37 10.98
CA GLU A 59 11.20 4.79 10.72
C GLU A 59 11.42 5.13 9.23
N ALA A 60 10.64 6.07 8.68
CA ALA A 60 10.73 6.48 7.29
C ALA A 60 12.15 6.89 6.87
N ARG A 61 12.85 7.68 7.69
CA ARG A 61 14.24 8.13 7.43
C ARG A 61 15.27 7.00 7.39
N ALA A 62 14.96 5.82 7.94
CA ALA A 62 15.82 4.64 7.97
C ALA A 62 15.42 3.58 6.92
N SER A 63 14.49 3.92 6.05
CA SER A 63 13.90 3.03 5.04
C SER A 63 14.15 3.56 3.63
N ASP A 64 14.03 2.68 2.64
CA ASP A 64 14.13 3.04 1.23
C ASP A 64 12.75 3.08 0.56
N VAL A 65 11.83 2.21 0.98
CA VAL A 65 10.48 2.10 0.43
C VAL A 65 9.47 1.81 1.54
N HIS A 66 8.22 2.16 1.30
CA HIS A 66 7.06 1.52 1.91
C HIS A 66 6.60 0.42 0.97
N LEU A 67 6.61 -0.82 1.42
CA LEU A 67 6.07 -1.98 0.71
C LEU A 67 4.62 -2.15 1.12
N GLU A 68 3.74 -2.25 0.14
CA GLU A 68 2.30 -2.32 0.36
C GLU A 68 1.68 -3.48 -0.39
N ALA A 69 0.74 -4.17 0.25
CA ALA A 69 -0.09 -5.21 -0.35
C ALA A 69 -1.57 -4.91 -0.12
N ASP A 70 -2.29 -4.70 -1.21
CA ASP A 70 -3.75 -4.70 -1.23
C ASP A 70 -4.25 -6.12 -1.34
N VAL A 71 -5.10 -6.53 -0.40
CA VAL A 71 -5.78 -7.83 -0.47
C VAL A 71 -7.28 -7.59 -0.50
N LYS A 72 -7.89 -7.85 -1.65
CA LYS A 72 -9.33 -7.63 -1.90
C LYS A 72 -10.03 -8.95 -2.23
N ALA A 73 -11.27 -9.07 -1.81
CA ALA A 73 -12.11 -10.21 -2.15
C ALA A 73 -12.48 -10.17 -3.63
N LEU A 74 -12.44 -11.32 -4.29
CA LEU A 74 -12.98 -11.54 -5.64
C LEU A 74 -14.46 -11.94 -5.56
N SER A 75 -15.13 -11.95 -6.71
CA SER A 75 -16.56 -12.34 -6.82
C SER A 75 -16.84 -13.78 -6.39
N ASP A 76 -15.83 -14.66 -6.44
CA ASP A 76 -15.89 -16.06 -5.99
C ASP A 76 -15.43 -16.25 -4.52
N ASN A 77 -15.20 -15.16 -3.78
CA ASN A 77 -14.88 -15.23 -2.36
C ASN A 77 -15.99 -15.95 -1.57
N ARG A 78 -15.60 -16.92 -0.75
CA ARG A 78 -16.52 -17.76 0.01
C ARG A 78 -16.51 -17.49 1.52
N GLN A 79 -15.67 -16.56 1.98
CA GLN A 79 -15.50 -16.20 3.39
C GLN A 79 -16.41 -15.03 3.83
N GLY A 80 -17.38 -14.64 2.98
CA GLY A 80 -18.39 -13.63 3.31
C GLY A 80 -18.02 -12.19 3.00
N PHE A 81 -16.92 -11.95 2.29
CA PHE A 81 -16.53 -10.62 1.82
C PHE A 81 -17.13 -10.36 0.43
N ALA A 82 -17.70 -9.18 0.23
CA ALA A 82 -18.15 -8.76 -1.09
C ALA A 82 -16.96 -8.47 -2.01
N GLU A 83 -17.17 -8.62 -3.33
CA GLU A 83 -16.16 -8.29 -4.34
C GLU A 83 -15.60 -6.88 -4.16
N GLY A 84 -14.28 -6.73 -4.25
CA GLY A 84 -13.55 -5.48 -4.12
C GLY A 84 -13.34 -4.99 -2.68
N VAL A 85 -13.91 -5.66 -1.68
CA VAL A 85 -13.74 -5.27 -0.28
C VAL A 85 -12.38 -5.76 0.23
N PHE A 86 -11.67 -4.90 0.97
CA PHE A 86 -10.45 -5.25 1.70
C PHE A 86 -10.73 -6.40 2.69
N VAL A 87 -9.86 -7.40 2.70
CA VAL A 87 -9.97 -8.54 3.62
C VAL A 87 -9.05 -8.33 4.83
N PRO A 88 -9.61 -8.00 6.00
CA PRO A 88 -8.83 -7.67 7.20
C PRO A 88 -8.33 -8.91 7.93
N TYR A 89 -7.40 -8.68 8.88
CA TYR A 89 -6.89 -9.69 9.84
C TYR A 89 -6.13 -10.86 9.22
N LEU A 90 -5.75 -10.79 7.95
CA LEU A 90 -4.84 -11.76 7.36
C LEU A 90 -3.44 -11.59 7.96
N VAL A 91 -2.67 -12.68 8.00
CA VAL A 91 -1.26 -12.66 8.40
C VAL A 91 -0.40 -12.69 7.15
N LEU A 92 0.30 -11.60 6.88
CA LEU A 92 1.16 -11.45 5.72
C LEU A 92 2.63 -11.35 6.12
N HIS A 93 3.48 -12.21 5.52
CA HIS A 93 4.93 -12.13 5.67
C HIS A 93 5.57 -11.92 4.31
N TYR A 94 6.67 -11.17 4.27
CA TYR A 94 7.45 -11.01 3.04
C TYR A 94 8.88 -11.53 3.17
N GLU A 95 9.41 -12.03 2.06
CA GLU A 95 10.83 -12.24 1.84
C GLU A 95 11.26 -11.50 0.58
N ILE A 96 12.33 -10.70 0.67
CA ILE A 96 12.91 -9.98 -0.46
C ILE A 96 14.35 -10.44 -0.67
N ARG A 97 14.69 -10.77 -1.92
CA ARG A 97 16.03 -11.20 -2.35
C ARG A 97 16.50 -10.31 -3.49
N LYS A 98 17.68 -9.72 -3.36
CA LYS A 98 18.32 -8.99 -4.45
C LYS A 98 19.10 -9.93 -5.35
N SER A 99 18.99 -9.79 -6.67
CA SER A 99 19.79 -10.56 -7.62
C SER A 99 21.29 -10.34 -7.36
N GLY A 100 22.02 -11.45 -7.24
CA GLY A 100 23.47 -11.42 -6.94
C GLY A 100 23.83 -11.22 -5.47
N SER A 101 22.85 -11.25 -4.55
CA SER A 101 23.08 -11.25 -3.10
C SER A 101 22.57 -12.54 -2.46
N ASN A 102 23.27 -12.98 -1.41
CA ASN A 102 22.80 -14.08 -0.55
C ASN A 102 21.95 -13.60 0.63
N GLU A 103 21.85 -12.29 0.82
CA GLU A 103 21.06 -11.70 1.89
C GLU A 103 19.57 -11.79 1.57
N VAL A 104 18.78 -12.11 2.61
CA VAL A 104 17.32 -12.19 2.53
C VAL A 104 16.74 -11.24 3.55
N LEU A 105 15.99 -10.24 3.07
CA LEU A 105 15.22 -9.35 3.91
C LEU A 105 13.88 -10.02 4.21
N ARG A 106 13.42 -9.93 5.46
CA ARG A 106 12.15 -10.50 5.92
C ARG A 106 11.43 -9.53 6.84
N GLY A 107 10.11 -9.62 6.84
CA GLY A 107 9.25 -8.86 7.75
C GLY A 107 7.79 -9.24 7.56
N ASP A 108 6.97 -8.49 8.28
CA ASP A 108 5.52 -8.63 8.28
C ASP A 108 4.89 -7.41 7.63
N LEU A 109 3.86 -7.60 6.82
CA LEU A 109 3.03 -6.51 6.35
C LEU A 109 1.87 -6.36 7.33
N MET A 110 1.83 -5.24 8.04
CA MET A 110 0.80 -4.96 9.04
C MET A 110 -0.41 -4.27 8.42
N PRO A 111 -1.64 -4.54 8.90
CA PRO A 111 -2.82 -3.81 8.44
C PRO A 111 -2.74 -2.35 8.88
N MET A 112 -3.01 -1.45 7.96
CA MET A 112 -3.03 -0.01 8.19
C MET A 112 -4.01 0.68 7.25
N VAL A 113 -4.17 2.00 7.40
CA VAL A 113 -5.06 2.80 6.57
C VAL A 113 -4.36 4.07 6.10
N ALA A 114 -4.52 4.40 4.83
CA ALA A 114 -4.10 5.64 4.22
C ALA A 114 -5.29 6.38 3.58
N SER A 115 -5.03 7.49 2.90
CA SER A 115 -6.07 8.31 2.28
C SER A 115 -6.83 7.60 1.15
N ASP A 116 -6.25 6.57 0.55
CA ASP A 116 -6.78 5.75 -0.53
C ASP A 116 -7.42 4.43 -0.05
N GLY A 117 -7.26 4.11 1.24
CA GLY A 117 -7.94 2.98 1.85
C GLY A 117 -7.07 2.13 2.78
N PRO A 118 -7.63 1.01 3.26
CA PRO A 118 -6.91 0.06 4.08
C PRO A 118 -6.05 -0.89 3.22
N HIS A 119 -4.85 -1.18 3.69
CA HIS A 119 -3.89 -2.09 3.08
C HIS A 119 -3.01 -2.78 4.14
N TYR A 120 -2.12 -3.66 3.71
CA TYR A 120 -1.05 -4.24 4.52
C TYR A 120 0.28 -3.64 4.11
N GLY A 121 1.10 -3.13 5.06
CA GLY A 121 2.33 -2.46 4.69
C GLY A 121 3.45 -2.55 5.73
N ASP A 122 4.68 -2.26 5.29
CA ASP A 122 5.87 -2.09 6.12
C ASP A 122 6.89 -1.17 5.43
N ASN A 123 7.66 -0.44 6.23
CA ASN A 123 8.80 0.32 5.76
C ASN A 123 10.04 -0.56 5.66
N VAL A 124 10.59 -0.69 4.46
CA VAL A 124 11.68 -1.62 4.17
C VAL A 124 12.98 -0.89 3.81
N LYS A 125 14.10 -1.33 4.38
CA LYS A 125 15.44 -0.97 3.95
C LYS A 125 15.94 -2.00 2.95
N LEU A 126 16.05 -1.60 1.67
CA LEU A 126 16.54 -2.44 0.59
C LEU A 126 18.09 -2.48 0.53
N LEU A 127 18.64 -3.34 -0.32
CA LEU A 127 20.08 -3.49 -0.56
C LEU A 127 20.60 -2.60 -1.71
N GLY A 128 19.99 -1.40 -1.88
CA GLY A 128 20.31 -0.45 -2.95
C GLY A 128 19.67 -0.83 -4.31
N PRO A 129 19.89 -0.04 -5.36
CA PRO A 129 19.29 -0.26 -6.68
C PRO A 129 19.59 -1.64 -7.26
N GLY A 130 18.64 -2.21 -8.01
CA GLY A 130 18.82 -3.49 -8.67
C GLY A 130 17.51 -4.26 -8.89
N ARG A 131 17.65 -5.51 -9.37
CA ARG A 131 16.53 -6.44 -9.52
C ARG A 131 16.34 -7.24 -8.24
N TYR A 132 15.07 -7.47 -7.90
CA TYR A 132 14.64 -8.15 -6.70
C TYR A 132 13.56 -9.19 -7.02
N GLN A 133 13.54 -10.23 -6.22
CA GLN A 133 12.41 -11.13 -6.06
C GLN A 133 11.74 -10.84 -4.72
N LEU A 134 10.43 -10.75 -4.72
CA LEU A 134 9.59 -10.63 -3.55
C LEU A 134 8.69 -11.86 -3.47
N SER A 135 8.64 -12.48 -2.30
CA SER A 135 7.66 -13.51 -1.97
C SER A 135 6.76 -12.99 -0.87
N VAL A 136 5.45 -13.05 -1.06
CA VAL A 136 4.45 -12.72 -0.05
C VAL A 136 3.71 -13.99 0.35
N SER A 137 3.81 -14.35 1.62
CA SER A 137 3.03 -15.44 2.22
C SER A 137 1.77 -14.85 2.84
N VAL A 138 0.63 -15.42 2.50
CA VAL A 138 -0.68 -14.98 2.98
C VAL A 138 -1.32 -16.12 3.76
N ALA A 139 -1.66 -15.86 5.03
CA ALA A 139 -2.37 -16.80 5.88
C ALA A 139 -3.68 -16.19 6.39
N PRO A 140 -4.68 -17.02 6.69
CA PRO A 140 -5.95 -16.55 7.24
C PRO A 140 -5.75 -15.99 8.66
N PRO A 141 -6.77 -15.28 9.22
CA PRO A 141 -6.75 -14.84 10.60
C PRO A 141 -6.47 -15.98 11.56
N ASP A 142 -5.57 -15.77 12.49
CA ASP A 142 -5.23 -16.72 13.54
C ASP A 142 -6.07 -16.51 14.84
N ALA A 143 -5.86 -17.33 15.85
CA ALA A 143 -6.58 -17.24 17.12
C ALA A 143 -6.27 -15.94 17.90
N HIS A 144 -5.17 -15.24 17.59
CA HIS A 144 -4.76 -13.99 18.24
C HIS A 144 -5.38 -12.75 17.59
N SER A 145 -5.86 -12.88 16.35
CA SER A 145 -6.49 -11.77 15.62
C SER A 145 -7.84 -11.35 16.19
N HIS A 146 -8.47 -12.19 17.05
CA HIS A 146 -9.82 -12.01 17.55
C HIS A 146 -10.88 -11.83 16.44
N PHE A 147 -10.62 -12.38 15.26
CA PHE A 147 -11.50 -12.34 14.10
C PHE A 147 -12.03 -13.73 13.76
N GLY A 148 -13.28 -13.97 14.13
CA GLY A 148 -13.96 -15.26 13.94
C GLY A 148 -14.82 -15.28 12.69
N ARG A 149 -15.21 -16.49 12.26
CA ARG A 149 -16.23 -16.72 11.25
C ARG A 149 -17.41 -17.48 11.83
N HIS A 150 -18.60 -17.25 11.31
CA HIS A 150 -19.76 -18.06 11.64
C HIS A 150 -19.66 -19.44 10.98
N VAL A 151 -20.09 -20.46 11.68
CA VAL A 151 -20.06 -21.87 11.21
C VAL A 151 -21.41 -22.55 11.30
N ASP A 152 -22.44 -21.84 11.80
CA ASP A 152 -23.81 -22.35 11.88
C ASP A 152 -24.45 -22.45 10.48
N LYS A 153 -25.58 -23.16 10.42
CA LYS A 153 -26.24 -23.44 9.15
C LYS A 153 -26.85 -22.21 8.49
N GLU A 154 -27.33 -21.26 9.31
CA GLU A 154 -28.11 -20.10 8.85
C GLU A 154 -27.25 -18.95 8.37
N THR A 155 -26.09 -18.72 9.02
CA THR A 155 -25.24 -17.55 8.77
C THR A 155 -23.78 -17.90 8.51
N GLY A 156 -23.43 -19.18 8.48
CA GLY A 156 -22.06 -19.66 8.33
C GLY A 156 -21.47 -19.35 6.96
N VAL A 157 -20.17 -19.04 6.95
CA VAL A 157 -19.37 -18.87 5.73
C VAL A 157 -18.40 -20.04 5.58
N ALA A 158 -17.82 -20.19 4.39
CA ALA A 158 -16.85 -21.26 4.12
C ALA A 158 -15.64 -21.20 5.07
N ALA A 159 -14.97 -22.34 5.23
CA ALA A 159 -13.72 -22.39 5.97
C ALA A 159 -12.68 -21.46 5.34
N TRP A 160 -11.76 -20.97 6.19
CA TRP A 160 -10.60 -20.23 5.69
C TRP A 160 -9.79 -21.10 4.73
N PHE A 161 -9.14 -20.43 3.81
CA PHE A 161 -8.20 -21.04 2.87
C PHE A 161 -6.92 -21.54 3.60
N ALA A 162 -6.19 -22.46 2.98
CA ALA A 162 -4.86 -22.84 3.44
C ALA A 162 -3.85 -21.73 3.12
N PRO A 163 -2.86 -21.47 4.00
CA PRO A 163 -1.82 -20.50 3.69
C PRO A 163 -1.17 -20.75 2.34
N PHE A 164 -0.91 -19.69 1.59
CA PHE A 164 -0.30 -19.74 0.27
C PHE A 164 0.81 -18.70 0.13
N LYS A 165 1.56 -18.78 -0.98
CA LYS A 165 2.68 -17.89 -1.27
C LYS A 165 2.57 -17.41 -2.71
N LEU A 166 2.84 -16.12 -2.91
CA LEU A 166 2.89 -15.47 -4.22
C LEU A 166 4.28 -14.90 -4.43
N ASP A 167 4.82 -15.08 -5.63
CA ASP A 167 6.14 -14.60 -6.00
C ASP A 167 6.05 -13.53 -7.08
N TYR A 168 6.87 -12.49 -6.95
CA TYR A 168 6.92 -11.32 -7.81
C TYR A 168 8.36 -10.95 -8.13
N ASP A 169 8.57 -10.34 -9.30
CA ASP A 169 9.84 -9.72 -9.67
C ASP A 169 9.66 -8.21 -9.82
N PHE A 170 10.63 -7.43 -9.35
CA PHE A 170 10.63 -5.98 -9.55
C PHE A 170 12.04 -5.41 -9.66
N THR A 171 12.12 -4.18 -10.15
CA THR A 171 13.37 -3.42 -10.20
C THR A 171 13.22 -2.16 -9.36
N TYR A 172 14.11 -1.99 -8.39
CA TYR A 172 14.22 -0.76 -7.62
C TYR A 172 15.33 0.11 -8.22
N ALA A 173 14.99 1.32 -8.65
CA ALA A 173 15.94 2.23 -9.30
C ALA A 173 16.74 3.10 -8.33
N GLY A 174 16.33 3.15 -7.07
CA GLY A 174 16.89 4.03 -6.04
C GLY A 174 16.12 5.33 -5.89
N VAL A 175 16.22 5.95 -4.73
CA VAL A 175 15.55 7.21 -4.37
C VAL A 175 15.84 8.30 -5.40
N GLY A 176 14.83 9.07 -5.80
CA GLY A 176 14.93 10.20 -6.72
C GLY A 176 15.30 9.83 -8.15
N LYS A 177 15.20 8.58 -8.57
CA LYS A 177 15.40 8.13 -9.94
C LYS A 177 14.06 7.94 -10.66
N LYS A 178 14.05 8.02 -12.00
CA LYS A 178 12.87 7.69 -12.79
C LYS A 178 12.52 6.21 -12.54
N GLY A 179 11.27 5.94 -12.14
CA GLY A 179 10.82 4.62 -11.71
C GLY A 179 11.12 4.32 -10.23
N SER A 180 11.39 5.36 -9.43
CA SER A 180 11.36 5.37 -7.97
C SER A 180 10.62 6.61 -7.47
N TYR A 181 10.47 6.80 -6.19
CA TYR A 181 9.77 7.96 -5.62
C TYR A 181 10.65 9.21 -5.49
#